data_05dc8e0a54116f29d13b5e92b0229fb5
#
_entry.id   05dc8e0a54116f29d13b5e92b0229fb5
#
_cell.length_a   1.000
_cell.length_b   1.000
_cell.length_c   1.000
_cell.angle_alpha   90.00
_cell.angle_beta   90.00
_cell.angle_gamma   90.00
#
_symmetry.space_group_name_H-M   'P 1'
#
loop_
_entity.id
_entity.type
_entity.pdbx_description
1 polymer ?
#
loop_
_entity_poly.entity_id
_entity_poly.type
_entity_poly.pdbx_seq_one_letter_code
_entity_poly.pdbx_strand_id
1 'polypeptide(L)'
;MHKESIMQPICDRELHEECGVFGVVGVPDAANLTYYGLHSLQHRGQEGCGIVSVSKEGAMRRVRGEGLVTEVFNEAKLANLAGDMAIGHVRCSTAGGGGTENIQPFLFHHNTGDFALAHNGNIVNADLLRNYLENKGSLFQSTSDSEVFAHLIKKEVRNHNRPRIYSIIEALNMLEGAFAFLVMTANRIYACRDKHGLRPLSIGKLGDGYVVSSETCAFEVVGAEFVRDVEPGEIVTIDRHGIRSSDYSMFKRHMMCAMEYIYFARPDSDIEGRNVHAFRKESGRLLYKEAPADADIVVGVPDSSLSAAMGYAEASGLPYEMGLIKNKYIGRTFIQPSQSMREKGVRMKLSSVSGIVSGQRVVLIDDSIVRGTTSRRIVRLLREAGATEVHVRIASPPFKNPCFYGVDTSTYEELLCARMSVPEACEYIGADSLAYLSPDALLKAGNRCELCMACFTGNYPTSLYGTIEEANKKEKC
;
A
#
# COMPACT_ATOMS: atom_id res chain seq x y z
N MET A 1 6.66 -43.28 21.73
CA MET A 1 6.83 -41.88 22.17
C MET A 1 6.71 -41.01 20.94
N HIS A 2 5.48 -40.50 20.66
CA HIS A 2 5.22 -39.55 19.57
C HIS A 2 5.70 -38.16 20.01
N LYS A 3 6.61 -37.59 19.24
CA LYS A 3 6.93 -36.16 19.36
C LYS A 3 5.76 -35.38 18.75
N GLU A 4 4.90 -34.81 19.58
CA GLU A 4 4.02 -33.73 19.19
C GLU A 4 4.90 -32.53 18.80
N SER A 5 4.90 -32.18 17.53
CA SER A 5 5.47 -30.92 17.06
C SER A 5 4.57 -29.80 17.57
N ILE A 6 5.07 -29.04 18.52
CA ILE A 6 4.43 -27.82 18.99
C ILE A 6 4.46 -26.82 17.82
N MET A 7 3.33 -26.73 17.11
CA MET A 7 3.11 -25.64 16.17
C MET A 7 3.15 -24.33 16.95
N GLN A 8 4.16 -23.52 16.70
CA GLN A 8 4.18 -22.13 17.22
C GLN A 8 2.93 -21.39 16.72
N PRO A 9 2.29 -20.58 17.54
CA PRO A 9 1.09 -19.85 17.13
C PRO A 9 1.43 -18.87 16.01
N ILE A 10 0.80 -19.08 14.85
CA ILE A 10 0.84 -18.16 13.72
C ILE A 10 0.29 -16.81 14.22
N CYS A 11 1.10 -15.78 14.13
CA CYS A 11 0.71 -14.43 14.49
C CYS A 11 -0.41 -13.96 13.53
N ASP A 12 -1.59 -13.65 14.07
CA ASP A 12 -2.78 -13.16 13.35
C ASP A 12 -2.55 -11.70 12.88
N ARG A 13 -1.61 -11.49 11.95
CA ARG A 13 -1.41 -10.20 11.28
C ARG A 13 -2.23 -10.18 9.99
N GLU A 14 -3.20 -9.26 9.92
CA GLU A 14 -3.83 -8.87 8.65
C GLU A 14 -2.74 -8.33 7.71
N LEU A 15 -2.97 -8.37 6.38
CA LEU A 15 -2.11 -7.66 5.42
C LEU A 15 -1.93 -6.22 5.89
N HIS A 16 -0.69 -5.80 6.11
CA HIS A 16 -0.41 -4.42 6.43
C HIS A 16 -0.38 -3.61 5.13
N GLU A 17 -1.05 -2.48 5.19
CA GLU A 17 -1.22 -1.52 4.11
C GLU A 17 0.10 -0.81 3.81
N GLU A 18 0.21 -0.23 2.63
CA GLU A 18 1.38 0.50 2.18
C GLU A 18 1.30 1.97 2.58
N CYS A 19 2.47 2.64 2.67
CA CYS A 19 2.57 4.06 2.96
C CYS A 19 1.81 4.93 1.93
N GLY A 20 1.46 6.15 2.32
CA GLY A 20 0.90 7.16 1.44
C GLY A 20 1.66 8.49 1.55
N VAL A 21 1.87 9.15 0.41
CA VAL A 21 2.49 10.47 0.33
C VAL A 21 1.52 11.50 -0.23
N PHE A 22 1.60 12.74 0.30
CA PHE A 22 0.86 13.88 -0.19
C PHE A 22 1.75 15.13 -0.16
N GLY A 23 1.64 16.00 -1.18
CA GLY A 23 2.41 17.23 -1.26
C GLY A 23 1.60 18.38 -1.84
N VAL A 24 1.89 19.61 -1.40
CA VAL A 24 1.24 20.86 -1.84
C VAL A 24 2.31 21.89 -2.17
N VAL A 25 2.16 22.61 -3.28
CA VAL A 25 3.06 23.66 -3.72
C VAL A 25 2.28 24.89 -4.18
N GLY A 26 2.64 26.06 -3.64
CA GLY A 26 2.12 27.35 -4.11
C GLY A 26 0.68 27.64 -3.71
N VAL A 27 0.17 26.98 -2.67
CA VAL A 27 -1.19 27.21 -2.15
C VAL A 27 -1.10 27.63 -0.68
N PRO A 28 -1.78 28.70 -0.26
CA PRO A 28 -1.87 29.07 1.15
C PRO A 28 -2.36 27.90 2.02
N ASP A 29 -1.95 27.89 3.28
CA ASP A 29 -2.34 26.85 4.24
C ASP A 29 -1.98 25.41 3.80
N ALA A 30 -0.84 25.26 3.11
CA ALA A 30 -0.40 23.98 2.57
C ALA A 30 -0.37 22.84 3.61
N ALA A 31 -0.07 23.13 4.88
CA ALA A 31 -0.08 22.14 5.94
C ALA A 31 -1.48 21.61 6.27
N ASN A 32 -2.51 22.47 6.25
CA ASN A 32 -3.90 22.05 6.45
C ASN A 32 -4.40 21.22 5.28
N LEU A 33 -4.07 21.61 4.05
CA LEU A 33 -4.39 20.81 2.85
C LEU A 33 -3.69 19.46 2.89
N THR A 34 -2.41 19.43 3.32
CA THR A 34 -1.68 18.17 3.51
C THR A 34 -2.32 17.30 4.57
N TYR A 35 -2.79 17.88 5.69
CA TYR A 35 -3.53 17.13 6.71
C TYR A 35 -4.79 16.46 6.13
N TYR A 36 -5.61 17.16 5.34
CA TYR A 36 -6.78 16.57 4.71
C TYR A 36 -6.42 15.52 3.66
N GLY A 37 -5.37 15.76 2.87
CA GLY A 37 -4.83 14.79 1.93
C GLY A 37 -4.38 13.50 2.62
N LEU A 38 -3.63 13.61 3.72
CA LEU A 38 -3.20 12.46 4.52
C LEU A 38 -4.37 11.74 5.19
N HIS A 39 -5.38 12.49 5.65
CA HIS A 39 -6.60 11.88 6.22
C HIS A 39 -7.33 11.03 5.17
N SER A 40 -7.38 11.47 3.91
CA SER A 40 -7.91 10.67 2.80
C SER A 40 -7.09 9.43 2.49
N LEU A 41 -5.78 9.47 2.75
CA LEU A 41 -4.84 8.37 2.56
C LEU A 41 -4.65 7.52 3.82
N GLN A 42 -5.43 7.72 4.89
CA GLN A 42 -5.26 7.03 6.18
C GLN A 42 -5.36 5.50 6.06
N HIS A 43 -6.12 5.00 5.09
CA HIS A 43 -6.23 3.57 4.79
C HIS A 43 -4.88 2.94 4.37
N ARG A 44 -3.95 3.73 3.85
CA ARG A 44 -2.60 3.29 3.44
C ARG A 44 -1.62 3.15 4.60
N GLY A 45 -1.85 3.82 5.72
CA GLY A 45 -0.97 3.73 6.89
C GLY A 45 -1.61 4.29 8.14
N GLN A 46 -1.54 3.55 9.25
CA GLN A 46 -2.21 3.88 10.51
C GLN A 46 -1.27 3.86 11.72
N GLU A 47 0.03 3.57 11.52
CA GLU A 47 1.00 3.46 12.62
C GLU A 47 1.64 4.78 13.00
N GLY A 48 1.73 5.69 12.04
CA GLY A 48 2.27 7.01 12.29
C GLY A 48 2.13 7.93 11.08
N CYS A 49 2.26 9.21 11.30
CA CYS A 49 2.17 10.21 10.24
C CYS A 49 3.00 11.44 10.56
N GLY A 50 3.29 12.22 9.54
CA GLY A 50 4.04 13.45 9.68
C GLY A 50 3.80 14.43 8.54
N ILE A 51 4.07 15.70 8.81
CA ILE A 51 4.05 16.79 7.85
C ILE A 51 5.33 17.65 8.05
N VAL A 52 5.96 18.00 6.93
CA VAL A 52 6.97 19.05 6.87
C VAL A 52 6.45 20.17 5.99
N SER A 53 6.53 21.40 6.48
CA SER A 53 6.16 22.62 5.73
C SER A 53 7.35 23.55 5.55
N VAL A 54 7.25 24.46 4.60
CA VAL A 54 8.22 25.54 4.36
C VAL A 54 7.53 26.87 4.63
N SER A 55 8.11 27.67 5.56
CA SER A 55 7.64 29.04 5.83
C SER A 55 7.96 29.97 4.66
N LYS A 56 7.37 31.17 4.67
CA LYS A 56 7.65 32.22 3.67
C LYS A 56 9.12 32.64 3.64
N GLU A 57 9.81 32.52 4.77
CA GLU A 57 11.24 32.81 4.95
C GLU A 57 12.15 31.64 4.50
N GLY A 58 11.56 30.52 4.06
CA GLY A 58 12.29 29.34 3.61
C GLY A 58 12.69 28.36 4.72
N ALA A 59 12.29 28.60 5.96
CA ALA A 59 12.57 27.69 7.07
C ALA A 59 11.64 26.47 7.05
N MET A 60 12.20 25.28 7.23
CA MET A 60 11.43 24.04 7.31
C MET A 60 11.04 23.72 8.74
N ARG A 61 9.80 23.29 8.93
CA ARG A 61 9.26 22.84 10.21
C ARG A 61 8.62 21.48 10.04
N ARG A 62 8.80 20.61 11.04
CA ARG A 62 8.27 19.24 11.04
C ARG A 62 7.42 18.98 12.28
N VAL A 63 6.28 18.33 12.07
CA VAL A 63 5.49 17.65 13.12
C VAL A 63 5.27 16.21 12.66
N ARG A 64 5.53 15.25 13.54
CA ARG A 64 5.29 13.81 13.31
C ARG A 64 4.96 13.11 14.63
N GLY A 65 4.30 11.95 14.54
CA GLY A 65 3.97 11.13 15.70
C GLY A 65 3.41 9.78 15.31
N GLU A 66 3.37 8.88 16.28
CA GLU A 66 2.68 7.59 16.18
C GLU A 66 1.17 7.79 16.30
N GLY A 67 0.39 6.99 15.56
CA GLY A 67 -1.07 7.02 15.55
C GLY A 67 -1.67 7.61 14.27
N LEU A 68 -2.97 7.78 14.28
CA LEU A 68 -3.74 8.32 13.17
C LEU A 68 -3.48 9.81 12.96
N VAL A 69 -3.75 10.31 11.76
CA VAL A 69 -3.62 11.73 11.42
C VAL A 69 -4.40 12.63 12.38
N THR A 70 -5.61 12.22 12.77
CA THR A 70 -6.45 12.94 13.73
C THR A 70 -5.95 12.89 15.18
N GLU A 71 -5.10 11.92 15.53
CA GLU A 71 -4.50 11.80 16.86
C GLU A 71 -3.20 12.60 16.96
N VAL A 72 -2.41 12.61 15.88
CA VAL A 72 -1.11 13.28 15.84
C VAL A 72 -1.26 14.79 15.68
N PHE A 73 -2.20 15.26 14.86
CA PHE A 73 -2.36 16.68 14.53
C PHE A 73 -3.55 17.31 15.26
N ASN A 74 -3.37 18.56 15.66
CA ASN A 74 -4.40 19.46 16.15
C ASN A 74 -4.13 20.87 15.62
N GLU A 75 -5.06 21.82 15.86
CA GLU A 75 -4.96 23.20 15.34
C GLU A 75 -3.64 23.89 15.74
N ALA A 76 -3.18 23.73 16.98
CA ALA A 76 -1.94 24.34 17.45
C ALA A 76 -0.70 23.79 16.71
N LYS A 77 -0.66 22.47 16.47
CA LYS A 77 0.45 21.85 15.72
C LYS A 77 0.42 22.25 14.24
N LEU A 78 -0.76 22.34 13.64
CA LEU A 78 -0.91 22.78 12.24
C LEU A 78 -0.57 24.26 12.08
N ALA A 79 -0.95 25.12 13.02
CA ALA A 79 -0.55 26.53 13.01
C ALA A 79 0.98 26.74 13.05
N ASN A 80 1.72 25.84 13.69
CA ASN A 80 3.19 25.85 13.69
C ASN A 80 3.80 25.49 12.33
N LEU A 81 3.02 24.93 11.41
CA LEU A 81 3.42 24.49 10.07
C LEU A 81 3.00 25.49 8.97
N ALA A 82 2.81 26.76 9.32
CA ALA A 82 2.36 27.77 8.37
C ALA A 82 3.32 27.91 7.18
N GLY A 83 2.73 27.96 5.96
CA GLY A 83 3.47 28.09 4.71
C GLY A 83 2.60 27.80 3.50
N ASP A 84 3.17 27.92 2.30
CA ASP A 84 2.50 27.65 1.03
C ASP A 84 3.05 26.41 0.30
N MET A 85 3.86 25.65 1.00
CA MET A 85 4.40 24.37 0.52
C MET A 85 4.57 23.40 1.69
N ALA A 86 4.12 22.15 1.50
CA ALA A 86 4.26 21.09 2.48
C ALA A 86 4.29 19.71 1.81
N ILE A 87 4.93 18.74 2.48
CA ILE A 87 4.80 17.31 2.18
C ILE A 87 4.40 16.56 3.43
N GLY A 88 3.63 15.50 3.24
CA GLY A 88 3.17 14.63 4.32
C GLY A 88 3.28 13.16 3.97
N HIS A 89 3.20 12.33 5.01
CA HIS A 89 3.31 10.88 4.91
C HIS A 89 2.42 10.21 5.96
N VAL A 90 1.75 9.14 5.56
CA VAL A 90 1.13 8.15 6.45
C VAL A 90 1.91 6.84 6.34
N ARG A 91 2.23 6.25 7.50
CA ARG A 91 3.14 5.11 7.60
C ARG A 91 2.43 3.82 7.91
N CYS A 92 2.84 2.78 7.18
CA CYS A 92 2.73 1.39 7.58
C CYS A 92 4.16 0.80 7.67
N SER A 93 4.46 -0.02 8.67
CA SER A 93 5.78 -0.63 8.85
C SER A 93 5.98 -1.77 7.83
N THR A 94 6.77 -1.52 6.81
CA THR A 94 7.20 -2.54 5.84
C THR A 94 8.65 -2.95 6.07
N ALA A 95 9.58 -2.00 6.04
CA ALA A 95 10.99 -2.20 6.31
C ALA A 95 11.44 -1.34 7.51
N GLY A 96 12.41 -1.82 8.29
CA GLY A 96 13.05 -1.03 9.36
C GLY A 96 12.35 -1.05 10.73
N GLY A 97 11.30 -1.85 10.92
CA GLY A 97 10.62 -1.98 12.22
C GLY A 97 9.81 -0.76 12.66
N GLY A 98 9.19 -0.85 13.86
CA GLY A 98 8.48 0.26 14.52
C GLY A 98 9.44 1.32 15.06
N GLY A 99 8.88 2.46 15.48
CA GLY A 99 9.61 3.54 16.17
C GLY A 99 9.43 4.91 15.52
N THR A 100 9.46 5.94 16.35
CA THR A 100 9.26 7.33 15.92
C THR A 100 10.37 7.84 14.99
N GLU A 101 11.58 7.26 15.06
CA GLU A 101 12.70 7.58 14.18
C GLU A 101 12.41 7.29 12.71
N ASN A 102 11.57 6.30 12.44
CA ASN A 102 11.20 5.87 11.08
C ASN A 102 9.96 6.59 10.52
N ILE A 103 9.30 7.45 11.30
CA ILE A 103 8.14 8.22 10.84
C ILE A 103 8.61 9.35 9.92
N GLN A 104 8.07 9.35 8.70
CA GLN A 104 8.34 10.33 7.68
C GLN A 104 7.31 11.48 7.72
N PRO A 105 7.60 12.66 7.05
CA PRO A 105 8.79 12.94 6.25
C PRO A 105 10.06 13.10 7.09
N PHE A 106 11.19 12.63 6.55
CA PHE A 106 12.49 12.95 7.10
C PHE A 106 12.85 14.40 6.77
N LEU A 107 13.49 15.09 7.72
CA LEU A 107 14.00 16.45 7.53
C LEU A 107 15.50 16.44 7.77
N PHE A 108 16.25 16.88 6.79
CA PHE A 108 17.71 16.95 6.80
C PHE A 108 18.21 18.38 6.69
N HIS A 109 19.08 18.78 7.61
CA HIS A 109 19.74 20.06 7.61
C HIS A 109 21.12 19.94 6.95
N HIS A 110 21.41 20.82 6.00
CA HIS A 110 22.67 20.79 5.28
C HIS A 110 23.11 22.19 4.85
N ASN A 111 24.44 22.40 4.75
CA ASN A 111 25.06 23.69 4.37
C ASN A 111 24.62 24.18 2.96
N THR A 112 24.22 23.30 2.05
CA THR A 112 23.69 23.66 0.73
C THR A 112 22.16 23.82 0.70
N GLY A 113 21.53 23.92 1.88
CA GLY A 113 20.10 24.06 2.08
C GLY A 113 19.43 22.77 2.54
N ASP A 114 18.43 22.97 3.39
CA ASP A 114 17.60 21.90 3.95
C ASP A 114 16.75 21.22 2.90
N PHE A 115 16.36 19.97 3.17
CA PHE A 115 15.37 19.26 2.37
C PHE A 115 14.61 18.24 3.22
N ALA A 116 13.39 17.96 2.79
CA ALA A 116 12.55 16.92 3.38
C ALA A 116 12.25 15.81 2.36
N LEU A 117 12.02 14.59 2.85
CA LEU A 117 11.82 13.39 2.05
C LEU A 117 10.64 12.59 2.59
N ALA A 118 9.71 12.22 1.71
CA ALA A 118 8.66 11.25 1.95
C ALA A 118 8.71 10.15 0.88
N HIS A 119 8.44 8.89 1.27
CA HIS A 119 8.59 7.71 0.44
C HIS A 119 7.41 6.74 0.63
N ASN A 120 6.84 6.30 -0.47
CA ASN A 120 5.96 5.15 -0.55
C ASN A 120 6.63 4.05 -1.40
N GLY A 121 6.95 2.91 -0.79
CA GLY A 121 7.57 1.77 -1.46
C GLY A 121 8.63 1.07 -0.62
N ASN A 122 9.50 0.30 -1.29
CA ASN A 122 10.62 -0.41 -0.68
C ASN A 122 11.81 -0.53 -1.65
N ILE A 123 12.99 -0.16 -1.18
CA ILE A 123 14.25 -0.19 -1.94
C ILE A 123 14.92 -1.54 -1.70
N VAL A 124 14.94 -2.39 -2.73
CA VAL A 124 15.42 -3.79 -2.63
C VAL A 124 16.93 -3.87 -2.33
N ASN A 125 17.71 -2.92 -2.82
CA ASN A 125 19.16 -2.87 -2.61
C ASN A 125 19.57 -1.92 -1.46
N ALA A 126 18.64 -1.57 -0.55
CA ALA A 126 18.88 -0.62 0.53
C ALA A 126 20.05 -1.02 1.43
N ASP A 127 20.13 -2.28 1.85
CA ASP A 127 21.17 -2.76 2.76
C ASP A 127 22.56 -2.73 2.11
N LEU A 128 22.66 -3.09 0.83
CA LEU A 128 23.90 -2.97 0.07
C LEU A 128 24.36 -1.53 -0.03
N LEU A 129 23.45 -0.60 -0.31
CA LEU A 129 23.76 0.82 -0.41
C LEU A 129 24.06 1.43 0.96
N ARG A 130 23.38 1.01 2.04
CA ARG A 130 23.65 1.41 3.41
C ARG A 130 25.08 1.03 3.82
N ASN A 131 25.46 -0.22 3.63
CA ASN A 131 26.83 -0.71 3.90
C ASN A 131 27.89 0.11 3.13
N TYR A 132 27.61 0.39 1.85
CA TYR A 132 28.51 1.22 1.03
C TYR A 132 28.65 2.65 1.60
N LEU A 133 27.55 3.26 2.05
CA LEU A 133 27.55 4.61 2.61
C LEU A 133 28.21 4.66 4.00
N GLU A 134 27.97 3.70 4.88
CA GLU A 134 28.61 3.58 6.20
C GLU A 134 30.11 3.40 6.07
N ASN A 135 30.59 2.58 5.14
CA ASN A 135 32.01 2.41 4.82
C ASN A 135 32.65 3.73 4.28
N LYS A 136 31.84 4.70 3.87
CA LYS A 136 32.26 6.04 3.44
C LYS A 136 32.03 7.11 4.52
N GLY A 137 31.67 6.70 5.75
CA GLY A 137 31.51 7.57 6.90
C GLY A 137 30.11 8.19 7.07
N SER A 138 29.09 7.71 6.36
CA SER A 138 27.71 8.15 6.61
C SER A 138 27.21 7.59 7.94
N LEU A 139 26.48 8.42 8.71
CA LEU A 139 25.82 8.03 9.95
C LEU A 139 24.31 8.04 9.73
N PHE A 140 23.66 6.91 9.97
CA PHE A 140 22.21 6.78 9.85
C PHE A 140 21.54 7.03 11.20
N GLN A 141 20.36 7.67 11.16
CA GLN A 141 19.55 7.98 12.34
C GLN A 141 18.30 7.10 12.43
N SER A 142 17.98 6.38 11.35
CA SER A 142 16.83 5.49 11.25
C SER A 142 17.24 4.16 10.61
N THR A 143 16.36 3.18 10.73
CA THR A 143 16.48 1.88 10.04
C THR A 143 15.79 1.88 8.68
N SER A 144 15.16 3.01 8.29
CA SER A 144 14.41 3.14 7.03
C SER A 144 15.34 3.09 5.81
N ASP A 145 14.91 2.39 4.79
CA ASP A 145 15.51 2.37 3.44
C ASP A 145 15.53 3.77 2.78
N SER A 146 14.54 4.61 3.12
CA SER A 146 14.41 5.95 2.56
C SER A 146 15.56 6.88 2.96
N GLU A 147 16.20 6.68 4.13
CA GLU A 147 17.35 7.46 4.56
C GLU A 147 18.58 7.21 3.68
N VAL A 148 18.69 6.02 3.08
CA VAL A 148 19.72 5.69 2.09
C VAL A 148 19.68 6.66 0.91
N PHE A 149 18.49 6.92 0.38
CA PHE A 149 18.31 7.86 -0.72
C PHE A 149 18.73 9.29 -0.34
N ALA A 150 18.41 9.74 0.87
CA ALA A 150 18.85 11.05 1.34
C ALA A 150 20.37 11.18 1.40
N HIS A 151 21.06 10.14 1.86
CA HIS A 151 22.53 10.11 1.88
C HIS A 151 23.13 10.09 0.46
N LEU A 152 22.54 9.36 -0.48
CA LEU A 152 22.98 9.35 -1.88
C LEU A 152 22.85 10.72 -2.53
N ILE A 153 21.72 11.43 -2.37
CA ILE A 153 21.52 12.80 -2.87
C ILE A 153 22.64 13.73 -2.39
N LYS A 154 23.09 13.56 -1.15
CA LYS A 154 24.14 14.40 -0.55
C LYS A 154 25.54 14.06 -1.05
N LYS A 155 25.82 12.78 -1.22
CA LYS A 155 27.15 12.30 -1.61
C LYS A 155 27.53 12.72 -3.03
N GLU A 156 26.57 12.76 -3.92
CA GLU A 156 26.78 13.09 -5.33
C GLU A 156 26.93 14.61 -5.59
N VAL A 157 26.87 15.46 -4.54
CA VAL A 157 27.16 16.90 -4.66
C VAL A 157 28.68 17.14 -4.75
N ARG A 158 29.30 16.71 -5.85
CA ARG A 158 30.71 17.00 -6.13
C ARG A 158 30.97 18.44 -6.57
N ASN A 159 29.94 19.13 -7.05
CA ASN A 159 30.00 20.51 -7.52
C ASN A 159 28.84 21.32 -6.93
N HIS A 160 29.15 22.20 -5.98
CA HIS A 160 28.16 23.04 -5.28
C HIS A 160 27.34 23.97 -6.20
N ASN A 161 27.80 24.21 -7.42
CA ASN A 161 27.11 25.06 -8.40
C ASN A 161 26.13 24.26 -9.30
N ARG A 162 26.08 22.92 -9.18
CA ARG A 162 25.18 22.09 -9.97
C ARG A 162 23.77 22.08 -9.36
N PRO A 163 22.68 22.26 -10.16
CA PRO A 163 21.33 22.17 -9.67
C PRO A 163 21.04 20.82 -8.98
N ARG A 164 20.31 20.83 -7.87
CA ARG A 164 20.02 19.64 -7.04
C ARG A 164 19.36 18.49 -7.80
N ILE A 165 18.59 18.77 -8.85
CA ILE A 165 17.95 17.75 -9.69
C ILE A 165 18.95 16.70 -10.21
N TYR A 166 20.17 17.12 -10.55
CA TYR A 166 21.18 16.18 -11.05
C TYR A 166 21.66 15.20 -9.98
N SER A 167 21.83 15.67 -8.73
CA SER A 167 22.17 14.78 -7.61
C SER A 167 21.04 13.82 -7.28
N ILE A 168 19.79 14.25 -7.42
CA ILE A 168 18.62 13.38 -7.29
C ILE A 168 18.60 12.33 -8.39
N ILE A 169 18.83 12.71 -9.66
CA ILE A 169 18.88 11.79 -10.80
C ILE A 169 19.99 10.74 -10.62
N GLU A 170 21.19 11.16 -10.23
CA GLU A 170 22.31 10.26 -9.96
C GLU A 170 21.98 9.28 -8.84
N ALA A 171 21.37 9.75 -7.75
CA ALA A 171 20.92 8.92 -6.64
C ALA A 171 19.82 7.94 -7.05
N LEU A 172 18.79 8.38 -7.81
CA LEU A 172 17.70 7.52 -8.29
C LEU A 172 18.23 6.37 -9.18
N ASN A 173 19.24 6.62 -9.99
CA ASN A 173 19.84 5.59 -10.84
C ASN A 173 20.63 4.51 -10.06
N MET A 174 20.93 4.75 -8.79
CA MET A 174 21.56 3.76 -7.89
C MET A 174 20.52 2.87 -7.20
N LEU A 175 19.25 3.30 -7.16
CA LEU A 175 18.18 2.57 -6.46
C LEU A 175 17.58 1.48 -7.35
N GLU A 176 17.29 0.34 -6.72
CA GLU A 176 16.46 -0.72 -7.27
C GLU A 176 15.30 -1.00 -6.32
N GLY A 177 14.11 -1.21 -6.87
CA GLY A 177 12.90 -1.48 -6.08
C GLY A 177 11.70 -0.66 -6.53
N ALA A 178 10.73 -0.56 -5.65
CA ALA A 178 9.51 0.20 -5.83
C ALA A 178 9.58 1.51 -5.05
N PHE A 179 9.33 2.64 -5.69
CA PHE A 179 9.28 3.90 -4.98
C PHE A 179 8.45 4.99 -5.67
N ALA A 180 7.75 5.74 -4.84
CA ALA A 180 7.23 7.07 -5.14
C ALA A 180 7.78 8.03 -4.09
N PHE A 181 8.71 8.91 -4.49
CA PHE A 181 9.35 9.89 -3.61
C PHE A 181 8.80 11.30 -3.78
N LEU A 182 8.66 12.00 -2.68
CA LEU A 182 8.57 13.46 -2.64
C LEU A 182 9.80 14.03 -1.95
N VAL A 183 10.61 14.79 -2.68
CA VAL A 183 11.76 15.52 -2.15
C VAL A 183 11.44 17.00 -2.16
N MET A 184 11.28 17.62 -1.00
CA MET A 184 10.94 19.04 -0.86
C MET A 184 12.17 19.83 -0.45
N THR A 185 12.40 20.94 -1.15
CA THR A 185 13.39 21.98 -0.80
C THR A 185 12.68 23.28 -0.42
N ALA A 186 13.40 24.34 -0.11
CA ALA A 186 12.79 25.61 0.28
C ALA A 186 11.85 26.24 -0.78
N ASN A 187 11.89 25.80 -2.04
CA ASN A 187 11.16 26.47 -3.13
C ASN A 187 10.52 25.53 -4.16
N ARG A 188 10.61 24.20 -3.98
CA ARG A 188 10.03 23.23 -4.92
C ARG A 188 9.91 21.84 -4.33
N ILE A 189 9.05 21.04 -4.94
CA ILE A 189 8.97 19.59 -4.72
C ILE A 189 9.45 18.88 -5.99
N TYR A 190 10.22 17.82 -5.81
CA TYR A 190 10.52 16.82 -6.82
C TYR A 190 9.69 15.57 -6.54
N ALA A 191 8.81 15.21 -7.46
CA ALA A 191 8.03 14.00 -7.43
C ALA A 191 8.70 12.96 -8.35
N CYS A 192 9.16 11.85 -7.78
CA CYS A 192 9.93 10.84 -8.49
C CYS A 192 9.24 9.49 -8.41
N ARG A 193 9.14 8.77 -9.53
CA ARG A 193 8.54 7.44 -9.60
C ARG A 193 9.55 6.44 -10.15
N ASP A 194 9.55 5.21 -9.61
CA ASP A 194 10.48 4.17 -10.06
C ASP A 194 10.34 3.82 -11.55
N LYS A 195 11.38 3.25 -12.13
CA LYS A 195 11.47 2.96 -13.58
C LYS A 195 10.48 1.91 -14.09
N HIS A 196 9.86 1.15 -13.19
CA HIS A 196 8.81 0.18 -13.49
C HIS A 196 7.40 0.72 -13.17
N GLY A 197 7.30 1.87 -12.49
CA GLY A 197 6.03 2.46 -12.08
C GLY A 197 5.26 1.59 -11.11
N LEU A 198 5.96 0.93 -10.17
CA LEU A 198 5.35 -0.03 -9.23
C LEU A 198 4.41 0.63 -8.23
N ARG A 199 4.68 1.91 -7.87
CA ARG A 199 3.84 2.68 -6.96
C ARG A 199 3.10 3.80 -7.68
N PRO A 200 1.85 4.09 -7.28
CA PRO A 200 1.10 5.19 -7.88
C PRO A 200 1.61 6.55 -7.37
N LEU A 201 1.59 7.53 -8.26
CA LEU A 201 1.87 8.92 -7.94
C LEU A 201 1.22 9.83 -8.98
N SER A 202 0.30 10.70 -8.53
CA SER A 202 -0.51 11.54 -9.40
C SER A 202 -0.32 13.02 -9.06
N ILE A 203 -0.50 13.89 -10.04
CA ILE A 203 -0.41 15.35 -9.93
C ILE A 203 -1.78 15.95 -10.16
N GLY A 204 -2.20 16.86 -9.28
CA GLY A 204 -3.41 17.66 -9.40
C GLY A 204 -3.11 19.15 -9.43
N LYS A 205 -4.01 19.93 -10.02
CA LYS A 205 -4.02 21.39 -10.02
C LYS A 205 -4.95 21.91 -8.92
N LEU A 206 -4.49 22.84 -8.11
CA LEU A 206 -5.30 23.46 -7.05
C LEU A 206 -5.12 25.00 -7.07
N GLY A 207 -6.09 25.71 -7.62
CA GLY A 207 -5.97 27.15 -7.86
C GLY A 207 -4.73 27.46 -8.71
N ASP A 208 -3.85 28.33 -8.22
CA ASP A 208 -2.58 28.65 -8.90
C ASP A 208 -1.47 27.66 -8.62
N GLY A 209 -1.64 26.79 -7.61
CA GLY A 209 -0.63 25.80 -7.19
C GLY A 209 -0.93 24.39 -7.68
N TYR A 210 -0.20 23.43 -7.08
CA TYR A 210 -0.26 22.01 -7.42
C TYR A 210 -0.29 21.14 -6.18
N VAL A 211 -0.87 19.95 -6.33
CA VAL A 211 -0.81 18.87 -5.35
C VAL A 211 -0.25 17.61 -5.98
N VAL A 212 0.38 16.78 -5.15
CA VAL A 212 0.89 15.45 -5.54
C VAL A 212 0.39 14.45 -4.52
N SER A 213 -0.10 13.31 -4.97
CA SER A 213 -0.67 12.29 -4.09
C SER A 213 -0.38 10.87 -4.58
N SER A 214 -0.29 9.93 -3.65
CA SER A 214 -0.30 8.49 -3.96
C SER A 214 -1.60 8.06 -4.62
N GLU A 215 -2.75 8.66 -4.25
CA GLU A 215 -4.06 8.34 -4.82
C GLU A 215 -4.87 9.60 -5.16
N THR A 216 -5.67 9.49 -6.23
CA THR A 216 -6.52 10.60 -6.71
C THR A 216 -7.71 10.90 -5.79
N CYS A 217 -8.15 9.97 -4.93
CA CYS A 217 -9.20 10.22 -3.94
C CYS A 217 -8.88 11.39 -2.99
N ALA A 218 -7.59 11.69 -2.78
CA ALA A 218 -7.18 12.83 -1.96
C ALA A 218 -7.40 14.17 -2.68
N PHE A 219 -7.46 14.18 -4.01
CA PHE A 219 -7.70 15.42 -4.79
C PHE A 219 -9.10 15.95 -4.58
N GLU A 220 -10.11 15.08 -4.60
CA GLU A 220 -11.51 15.49 -4.37
C GLU A 220 -11.69 16.19 -3.01
N VAL A 221 -11.05 15.66 -1.97
CA VAL A 221 -11.17 16.20 -0.60
C VAL A 221 -10.55 17.59 -0.49
N VAL A 222 -9.46 17.88 -1.20
CA VAL A 222 -8.81 19.20 -1.18
C VAL A 222 -9.31 20.12 -2.31
N GLY A 223 -10.20 19.65 -3.20
CA GLY A 223 -10.72 20.41 -4.31
C GLY A 223 -9.73 20.60 -5.46
N ALA A 224 -8.82 19.66 -5.66
CA ALA A 224 -7.86 19.69 -6.76
C ALA A 224 -8.37 18.93 -7.98
N GLU A 225 -8.04 19.44 -9.16
CA GLU A 225 -8.34 18.80 -10.45
C GLU A 225 -7.17 17.90 -10.87
N PHE A 226 -7.47 16.66 -11.28
CA PHE A 226 -6.46 15.73 -11.79
C PHE A 226 -5.79 16.29 -13.05
N VAL A 227 -4.47 16.28 -13.09
CA VAL A 227 -3.68 16.69 -14.26
C VAL A 227 -3.16 15.47 -15.01
N ARG A 228 -2.37 14.63 -14.34
CA ARG A 228 -1.81 13.39 -14.87
C ARG A 228 -1.11 12.57 -13.78
N ASP A 229 -0.82 11.34 -14.10
CA ASP A 229 0.10 10.53 -13.32
C ASP A 229 1.57 10.93 -13.61
N VAL A 230 2.46 10.65 -12.66
CA VAL A 230 3.92 10.69 -12.88
C VAL A 230 4.31 9.41 -13.64
N GLU A 231 5.02 9.56 -14.75
CA GLU A 231 5.43 8.43 -15.58
C GLU A 231 6.51 7.56 -14.88
N PRO A 232 6.60 6.26 -15.22
CA PRO A 232 7.74 5.43 -14.78
C PRO A 232 9.08 6.06 -15.21
N GLY A 233 10.06 6.10 -14.29
CA GLY A 233 11.38 6.67 -14.58
C GLY A 233 11.41 8.19 -14.73
N GLU A 234 10.36 8.88 -14.32
CA GLU A 234 10.23 10.34 -14.38
C GLU A 234 10.54 11.00 -13.03
N ILE A 235 11.11 12.19 -13.10
CA ILE A 235 11.20 13.17 -12.04
C ILE A 235 10.48 14.45 -12.48
N VAL A 236 9.45 14.84 -11.74
CA VAL A 236 8.69 16.06 -11.98
C VAL A 236 9.11 17.12 -10.97
N THR A 237 9.64 18.22 -11.46
CA THR A 237 9.91 19.41 -10.64
C THR A 237 8.67 20.28 -10.60
N ILE A 238 8.18 20.57 -9.41
CA ILE A 238 6.97 21.37 -9.17
C ILE A 238 7.35 22.59 -8.32
N ASP A 239 7.12 23.78 -8.82
CA ASP A 239 7.33 25.03 -8.11
C ASP A 239 6.22 26.05 -8.45
N ARG A 240 6.33 27.29 -7.96
CA ARG A 240 5.34 28.34 -8.21
C ARG A 240 5.18 28.73 -9.69
N HIS A 241 6.13 28.34 -10.54
CA HIS A 241 6.11 28.65 -11.98
C HIS A 241 5.50 27.51 -12.81
N GLY A 242 5.15 26.40 -12.19
CA GLY A 242 4.52 25.26 -12.84
C GLY A 242 5.25 23.94 -12.64
N ILE A 243 4.98 23.00 -13.55
CA ILE A 243 5.57 21.66 -13.56
C ILE A 243 6.56 21.51 -14.71
N ARG A 244 7.67 20.84 -14.45
CA ARG A 244 8.68 20.48 -15.47
C ARG A 244 9.09 19.04 -15.31
N SER A 245 9.00 18.28 -16.38
CA SER A 245 9.35 16.86 -16.43
C SER A 245 10.79 16.66 -16.86
N SER A 246 11.42 15.64 -16.32
CA SER A 246 12.72 15.13 -16.75
C SER A 246 12.75 13.62 -16.58
N ASP A 247 13.24 12.90 -17.55
CA ASP A 247 13.48 11.47 -17.41
C ASP A 247 14.82 11.21 -16.73
N TYR A 248 14.82 10.41 -15.67
CA TYR A 248 16.06 9.98 -15.05
C TYR A 248 16.51 8.60 -15.56
N SER A 249 15.59 7.83 -16.18
CA SER A 249 15.86 6.53 -16.78
C SER A 249 15.37 6.46 -18.21
N MET A 250 16.19 5.91 -19.10
CA MET A 250 15.78 5.57 -20.47
C MET A 250 14.97 4.26 -20.51
N PHE A 251 15.10 3.42 -19.50
CA PHE A 251 14.31 2.21 -19.34
C PHE A 251 13.03 2.54 -18.56
N LYS A 252 11.88 2.28 -19.17
CA LYS A 252 10.56 2.53 -18.59
C LYS A 252 9.64 1.35 -18.89
N ARG A 253 8.91 0.90 -17.86
CA ARG A 253 7.85 -0.09 -18.00
C ARG A 253 6.66 0.31 -17.14
N HIS A 254 5.46 0.08 -17.62
CA HIS A 254 4.22 0.27 -16.85
C HIS A 254 3.85 -1.04 -16.17
N MET A 255 4.43 -1.28 -14.98
CA MET A 255 4.21 -2.48 -14.18
C MET A 255 3.62 -2.13 -12.81
N MET A 256 2.52 -1.38 -12.80
CA MET A 256 1.82 -1.07 -11.56
C MET A 256 1.60 -2.33 -10.72
N CYS A 257 1.79 -2.25 -9.41
CA CYS A 257 1.52 -3.35 -8.50
C CYS A 257 0.04 -3.76 -8.59
N ALA A 258 -0.22 -5.05 -8.87
CA ALA A 258 -1.59 -5.56 -8.96
C ALA A 258 -2.37 -5.37 -7.66
N MET A 259 -1.69 -5.41 -6.49
CA MET A 259 -2.31 -5.24 -5.19
C MET A 259 -2.84 -3.83 -4.95
N GLU A 260 -2.31 -2.82 -5.65
CA GLU A 260 -2.91 -1.47 -5.62
C GLU A 260 -4.36 -1.51 -6.10
N TYR A 261 -4.65 -2.22 -7.20
CA TYR A 261 -6.01 -2.39 -7.69
C TYR A 261 -6.83 -3.37 -6.86
N ILE A 262 -6.23 -4.49 -6.44
CA ILE A 262 -6.95 -5.56 -5.74
C ILE A 262 -7.39 -5.12 -4.35
N TYR A 263 -6.48 -4.47 -3.58
CA TYR A 263 -6.68 -4.25 -2.15
C TYR A 263 -6.39 -2.83 -1.68
N PHE A 264 -5.18 -2.25 -1.96
CA PHE A 264 -4.72 -1.06 -1.25
C PHE A 264 -5.50 0.20 -1.58
N ALA A 265 -5.65 0.53 -2.88
CA ALA A 265 -6.28 1.78 -3.26
C ALA A 265 -7.78 1.81 -2.93
N ARG A 266 -8.27 2.99 -2.62
CA ARG A 266 -9.71 3.21 -2.41
C ARG A 266 -10.48 3.01 -3.72
N PRO A 267 -11.73 2.50 -3.66
CA PRO A 267 -12.55 2.28 -4.87
C PRO A 267 -12.82 3.54 -5.70
N ASP A 268 -12.82 4.70 -5.07
CA ASP A 268 -13.01 6.02 -5.70
C ASP A 268 -11.72 6.60 -6.31
N SER A 269 -10.59 5.93 -6.19
CA SER A 269 -9.34 6.33 -6.84
C SER A 269 -9.26 5.88 -8.29
N ASP A 270 -8.59 6.70 -9.11
CA ASP A 270 -8.14 6.34 -10.45
C ASP A 270 -6.62 6.15 -10.46
N ILE A 271 -6.15 5.07 -11.04
CA ILE A 271 -4.72 4.75 -11.18
C ILE A 271 -4.44 4.50 -12.65
N GLU A 272 -3.54 5.30 -13.23
CA GLU A 272 -3.14 5.22 -14.65
C GLU A 272 -4.35 5.11 -15.59
N GLY A 273 -5.37 5.96 -15.36
CA GLY A 273 -6.57 6.05 -16.17
C GLY A 273 -7.59 4.92 -15.95
N ARG A 274 -7.41 4.08 -14.93
CA ARG A 274 -8.36 3.02 -14.58
C ARG A 274 -8.93 3.23 -13.19
N ASN A 275 -10.26 3.35 -13.09
CA ASN A 275 -10.95 3.41 -11.80
C ASN A 275 -10.86 2.08 -11.05
N VAL A 276 -10.52 2.13 -9.75
CA VAL A 276 -10.30 0.95 -8.91
C VAL A 276 -11.58 0.15 -8.69
N HIS A 277 -12.74 0.82 -8.46
CA HIS A 277 -14.03 0.13 -8.36
C HIS A 277 -14.36 -0.63 -9.64
N ALA A 278 -14.17 0.02 -10.80
CA ALA A 278 -14.44 -0.60 -12.09
C ALA A 278 -13.52 -1.80 -12.36
N PHE A 279 -12.25 -1.73 -11.97
CA PHE A 279 -11.30 -2.84 -12.03
C PHE A 279 -11.79 -4.04 -11.19
N ARG A 280 -12.08 -3.81 -9.90
CA ARG A 280 -12.55 -4.87 -8.98
C ARG A 280 -13.85 -5.48 -9.45
N LYS A 281 -14.77 -4.67 -9.95
CA LYS A 281 -16.06 -5.14 -10.48
C LYS A 281 -15.89 -6.04 -11.69
N GLU A 282 -14.99 -5.68 -12.62
CA GLU A 282 -14.66 -6.52 -13.78
C GLU A 282 -13.94 -7.80 -13.37
N SER A 283 -13.05 -7.75 -12.37
CA SER A 283 -12.44 -8.94 -11.79
C SER A 283 -13.50 -9.92 -11.28
N GLY A 284 -14.55 -9.43 -10.61
CA GLY A 284 -15.68 -10.27 -10.17
C GLY A 284 -16.47 -10.90 -11.32
N ARG A 285 -16.72 -10.17 -12.41
CA ARG A 285 -17.39 -10.72 -13.60
C ARG A 285 -16.57 -11.84 -14.27
N LEU A 286 -15.25 -11.62 -14.35
CA LEU A 286 -14.33 -12.61 -14.92
C LEU A 286 -14.19 -13.82 -14.01
N LEU A 287 -14.19 -13.62 -12.69
CA LEU A 287 -14.16 -14.68 -11.70
C LEU A 287 -15.37 -15.62 -11.81
N TYR A 288 -16.57 -15.08 -12.04
CA TYR A 288 -17.74 -15.92 -12.33
C TYR A 288 -17.56 -16.76 -13.60
N LYS A 289 -17.03 -16.15 -14.68
CA LYS A 289 -16.80 -16.87 -15.94
C LYS A 289 -15.82 -18.03 -15.80
N GLU A 290 -14.78 -17.86 -14.97
CA GLU A 290 -13.77 -18.90 -14.74
C GLU A 290 -14.20 -19.94 -13.68
N ALA A 291 -14.95 -19.52 -12.67
CA ALA A 291 -15.30 -20.33 -11.53
C ALA A 291 -16.75 -20.09 -11.04
N PRO A 292 -17.77 -20.48 -11.82
CA PRO A 292 -19.14 -20.40 -11.36
C PRO A 292 -19.38 -21.29 -10.14
N ALA A 293 -20.41 -20.98 -9.35
CA ALA A 293 -20.88 -21.82 -8.25
C ALA A 293 -22.41 -21.91 -8.29
N ASP A 294 -22.96 -23.09 -7.98
CA ASP A 294 -24.39 -23.28 -7.77
C ASP A 294 -24.72 -22.82 -6.35
N ALA A 295 -25.38 -21.69 -6.23
CA ALA A 295 -25.64 -21.03 -4.96
C ALA A 295 -26.90 -20.15 -5.03
N ASP A 296 -27.33 -19.65 -3.90
CA ASP A 296 -28.56 -18.85 -3.79
C ASP A 296 -28.25 -17.34 -3.70
N ILE A 297 -27.14 -16.96 -3.06
CA ILE A 297 -26.75 -15.55 -2.86
C ILE A 297 -25.25 -15.34 -3.02
N VAL A 298 -24.86 -14.10 -3.36
CA VAL A 298 -23.46 -13.62 -3.36
C VAL A 298 -23.25 -12.67 -2.19
N VAL A 299 -22.21 -12.92 -1.39
CA VAL A 299 -21.80 -12.10 -0.26
C VAL A 299 -20.35 -11.65 -0.43
N GLY A 300 -20.09 -10.35 -0.28
CA GLY A 300 -18.72 -9.81 -0.30
C GLY A 300 -18.14 -9.64 1.10
N VAL A 301 -16.86 -9.91 1.26
CA VAL A 301 -16.13 -9.56 2.49
C VAL A 301 -15.93 -8.03 2.53
N PRO A 302 -16.45 -7.31 3.54
CA PRO A 302 -16.30 -5.86 3.60
C PRO A 302 -14.89 -5.45 4.07
N ASP A 303 -14.27 -4.34 3.53
CA ASP A 303 -14.88 -3.43 2.55
C ASP A 303 -14.29 -3.65 1.14
N SER A 304 -13.12 -4.29 1.02
CA SER A 304 -12.30 -4.40 -0.21
C SER A 304 -12.95 -5.23 -1.32
N SER A 305 -13.70 -6.28 -0.94
CA SER A 305 -14.26 -7.25 -1.90
C SER A 305 -15.65 -6.89 -2.43
N LEU A 306 -16.28 -5.81 -1.92
CA LEU A 306 -17.66 -5.47 -2.27
C LEU A 306 -17.85 -5.22 -3.77
N SER A 307 -16.89 -4.52 -4.39
CA SER A 307 -16.95 -4.24 -5.84
C SER A 307 -16.85 -5.53 -6.67
N ALA A 308 -15.97 -6.44 -6.28
CA ALA A 308 -15.84 -7.75 -6.96
C ALA A 308 -17.10 -8.61 -6.77
N ALA A 309 -17.67 -8.61 -5.56
CA ALA A 309 -18.92 -9.32 -5.27
C ALA A 309 -20.09 -8.81 -6.14
N MET A 310 -20.21 -7.49 -6.31
CA MET A 310 -21.19 -6.90 -7.22
C MET A 310 -20.98 -7.39 -8.66
N GLY A 311 -19.71 -7.43 -9.13
CA GLY A 311 -19.39 -7.90 -10.48
C GLY A 311 -19.71 -9.37 -10.68
N TYR A 312 -19.43 -10.23 -9.69
CA TYR A 312 -19.77 -11.65 -9.70
C TYR A 312 -21.29 -11.84 -9.72
N ALA A 313 -22.03 -11.13 -8.87
CA ALA A 313 -23.49 -11.19 -8.81
C ALA A 313 -24.14 -10.77 -10.14
N GLU A 314 -23.70 -9.67 -10.76
CA GLU A 314 -24.18 -9.24 -12.07
C GLU A 314 -23.95 -10.29 -13.18
N ALA A 315 -22.80 -10.96 -13.17
CA ALA A 315 -22.46 -11.95 -14.18
C ALA A 315 -23.19 -13.28 -13.97
N SER A 316 -23.42 -13.67 -12.70
CA SER A 316 -24.13 -14.91 -12.35
C SER A 316 -25.64 -14.79 -12.40
N GLY A 317 -26.19 -13.59 -12.27
CA GLY A 317 -27.64 -13.38 -12.07
C GLY A 317 -28.12 -13.69 -10.65
N LEU A 318 -27.21 -14.06 -9.73
CA LEU A 318 -27.55 -14.29 -8.32
C LEU A 318 -27.72 -12.94 -7.59
N PRO A 319 -28.62 -12.87 -6.59
CA PRO A 319 -28.74 -11.66 -5.77
C PRO A 319 -27.47 -11.41 -4.97
N TYR A 320 -27.02 -10.13 -4.96
CA TYR A 320 -26.00 -9.66 -4.04
C TYR A 320 -26.65 -9.29 -2.71
N GLU A 321 -26.15 -9.86 -1.61
CA GLU A 321 -26.71 -9.64 -0.29
C GLU A 321 -25.65 -9.23 0.74
N MET A 322 -26.04 -8.38 1.71
CA MET A 322 -25.18 -7.97 2.81
C MET A 322 -25.16 -9.05 3.92
N GLY A 323 -24.59 -10.22 3.61
CA GLY A 323 -24.45 -11.31 4.58
C GLY A 323 -23.42 -11.08 5.67
N LEU A 324 -22.50 -10.11 5.47
CA LEU A 324 -21.45 -9.73 6.41
C LEU A 324 -21.44 -8.21 6.62
N ILE A 325 -21.23 -7.77 7.86
CA ILE A 325 -21.12 -6.35 8.24
C ILE A 325 -19.87 -6.13 9.07
N LYS A 326 -19.07 -5.12 8.68
CA LYS A 326 -17.91 -4.64 9.43
C LYS A 326 -18.33 -3.56 10.43
N ASN A 327 -17.94 -3.75 11.69
CA ASN A 327 -18.17 -2.72 12.71
C ASN A 327 -17.15 -1.58 12.55
N LYS A 328 -17.61 -0.43 12.09
CA LYS A 328 -16.79 0.76 11.84
C LYS A 328 -16.31 1.47 13.11
N TYR A 329 -16.93 1.20 14.26
CA TYR A 329 -16.60 1.84 15.54
C TYR A 329 -15.50 1.12 16.33
N ILE A 330 -15.06 -0.06 15.86
CA ILE A 330 -13.97 -0.79 16.46
C ILE A 330 -12.71 -0.51 15.63
N GLY A 331 -11.86 0.35 16.17
CA GLY A 331 -10.52 0.61 15.66
C GLY A 331 -9.62 -0.64 15.72
N ARG A 332 -8.35 -0.52 15.32
CA ARG A 332 -7.35 -1.59 15.51
C ARG A 332 -7.33 -1.94 17.00
N THR A 333 -7.74 -3.16 17.32
CA THR A 333 -7.65 -3.69 18.68
C THR A 333 -6.17 -3.80 19.04
N PHE A 334 -5.75 -3.06 20.07
CA PHE A 334 -4.46 -3.24 20.72
C PHE A 334 -4.21 -4.72 20.98
N ILE A 335 -2.94 -5.13 20.95
CA ILE A 335 -2.49 -6.49 21.26
C ILE A 335 -3.13 -6.92 22.58
N GLN A 336 -4.12 -7.79 22.50
CA GLN A 336 -4.79 -8.30 23.70
C GLN A 336 -4.04 -9.53 24.22
N PRO A 337 -3.82 -9.64 25.54
CA PRO A 337 -2.89 -10.61 26.13
C PRO A 337 -3.36 -12.07 26.12
N SER A 338 -4.63 -12.36 25.78
CA SER A 338 -5.15 -13.73 25.77
C SER A 338 -5.85 -14.10 24.46
N GLN A 339 -5.77 -15.38 24.08
CA GLN A 339 -6.37 -15.92 22.85
C GLN A 339 -7.90 -15.78 22.85
N SER A 340 -8.56 -16.00 24.00
CA SER A 340 -10.02 -15.82 24.13
C SER A 340 -10.46 -14.37 23.97
N MET A 341 -9.65 -13.40 24.38
CA MET A 341 -9.92 -11.97 24.17
C MET A 341 -9.67 -11.56 22.72
N ARG A 342 -8.68 -12.14 22.04
CA ARG A 342 -8.47 -11.94 20.60
C ARG A 342 -9.64 -12.48 19.78
N GLU A 343 -10.17 -13.65 20.10
CA GLU A 343 -11.35 -14.23 19.44
C GLU A 343 -12.60 -13.37 19.65
N LYS A 344 -12.81 -12.82 20.85
CA LYS A 344 -13.90 -11.86 21.11
C LYS A 344 -13.70 -10.54 20.36
N GLY A 345 -12.48 -10.02 20.34
CA GLY A 345 -12.14 -8.76 19.64
C GLY A 345 -12.44 -8.80 18.15
N VAL A 346 -12.31 -9.97 17.52
CA VAL A 346 -12.57 -10.11 16.09
C VAL A 346 -14.04 -10.43 15.81
N ARG A 347 -14.78 -11.13 16.69
CA ARG A 347 -16.25 -11.20 16.60
C ARG A 347 -16.91 -9.81 16.65
N MET A 348 -16.24 -8.85 17.30
CA MET A 348 -16.69 -7.46 17.32
C MET A 348 -16.41 -6.72 15.99
N LYS A 349 -15.37 -7.12 15.22
CA LYS A 349 -15.02 -6.44 13.96
C LYS A 349 -15.91 -6.82 12.78
N LEU A 350 -16.30 -8.10 12.69
CA LEU A 350 -17.09 -8.63 11.57
C LEU A 350 -18.24 -9.49 12.12
N SER A 351 -19.45 -9.22 11.68
CA SER A 351 -20.68 -9.94 12.06
C SER A 351 -21.40 -10.45 10.84
N SER A 352 -22.01 -11.64 10.94
CA SER A 352 -22.93 -12.19 9.94
C SER A 352 -24.35 -11.69 10.15
N VAL A 353 -25.09 -11.52 9.08
CA VAL A 353 -26.52 -11.20 9.12
C VAL A 353 -27.33 -12.50 8.98
N SER A 354 -27.59 -13.15 10.11
CA SER A 354 -28.21 -14.48 10.15
C SER A 354 -29.55 -14.57 9.39
N GLY A 355 -30.36 -13.49 9.43
CA GLY A 355 -31.63 -13.43 8.69
C GLY A 355 -31.48 -13.48 7.16
N ILE A 356 -30.29 -13.20 6.62
CA ILE A 356 -29.97 -13.29 5.19
C ILE A 356 -29.30 -14.62 4.87
N VAL A 357 -28.38 -15.07 5.72
CA VAL A 357 -27.46 -16.19 5.46
C VAL A 357 -28.09 -17.54 5.78
N SER A 358 -29.02 -17.59 6.77
CA SER A 358 -29.57 -18.84 7.28
C SER A 358 -30.34 -19.62 6.19
N GLY A 359 -30.01 -20.90 6.01
CA GLY A 359 -30.59 -21.79 5.03
C GLY A 359 -30.11 -21.58 3.59
N GLN A 360 -29.17 -20.60 3.35
CA GLN A 360 -28.68 -20.27 2.00
C GLN A 360 -27.38 -20.99 1.66
N ARG A 361 -27.20 -21.29 0.38
CA ARG A 361 -25.92 -21.62 -0.23
C ARG A 361 -25.26 -20.31 -0.66
N VAL A 362 -24.11 -19.98 -0.08
CA VAL A 362 -23.45 -18.68 -0.18
C VAL A 362 -22.23 -18.74 -1.09
N VAL A 363 -22.15 -17.87 -2.11
CA VAL A 363 -20.86 -17.53 -2.72
C VAL A 363 -20.25 -16.38 -1.94
N LEU A 364 -19.15 -16.66 -1.25
CA LEU A 364 -18.36 -15.67 -0.54
C LEU A 364 -17.26 -15.15 -1.45
N ILE A 365 -17.27 -13.87 -1.77
CA ILE A 365 -16.23 -13.19 -2.55
C ILE A 365 -15.27 -12.50 -1.61
N ASP A 366 -13.96 -12.81 -1.76
CA ASP A 366 -12.88 -12.08 -1.08
C ASP A 366 -11.86 -11.58 -2.12
N ASP A 367 -11.07 -10.58 -1.76
CA ASP A 367 -10.06 -9.99 -2.65
C ASP A 367 -8.83 -10.90 -2.78
N SER A 368 -8.36 -11.46 -1.68
CA SER A 368 -7.14 -12.27 -1.62
C SER A 368 -7.10 -13.19 -0.40
N ILE A 369 -6.35 -14.28 -0.48
CA ILE A 369 -5.98 -15.12 0.67
C ILE A 369 -4.45 -15.15 0.78
N VAL A 370 -3.93 -14.70 1.92
CA VAL A 370 -2.50 -14.76 2.23
C VAL A 370 -2.22 -15.90 3.22
N ARG A 371 -2.66 -15.78 4.46
CA ARG A 371 -2.44 -16.76 5.54
C ARG A 371 -3.60 -17.74 5.72
N GLY A 372 -4.79 -17.40 5.25
CA GLY A 372 -6.01 -18.22 5.32
C GLY A 372 -6.72 -18.21 6.68
N THR A 373 -6.15 -17.62 7.71
CA THR A 373 -6.74 -17.56 9.06
C THR A 373 -8.03 -16.74 9.09
N THR A 374 -8.03 -15.59 8.41
CA THR A 374 -9.20 -14.72 8.25
C THR A 374 -10.31 -15.41 7.47
N SER A 375 -9.98 -16.02 6.32
CA SER A 375 -10.96 -16.72 5.47
C SER A 375 -11.61 -17.90 6.20
N ARG A 376 -10.81 -18.74 6.89
CA ARG A 376 -11.30 -19.84 7.74
C ARG A 376 -12.31 -19.35 8.78
N ARG A 377 -12.04 -18.22 9.37
CA ARG A 377 -12.92 -17.64 10.36
C ARG A 377 -14.19 -17.07 9.78
N ILE A 378 -14.13 -16.41 8.61
CA ILE A 378 -15.31 -15.88 7.92
C ILE A 378 -16.22 -17.04 7.50
N VAL A 379 -15.67 -18.12 6.94
CA VAL A 379 -16.43 -19.33 6.59
C VAL A 379 -17.12 -19.91 7.83
N ARG A 380 -16.41 -20.04 8.96
CA ARG A 380 -17.01 -20.50 10.22
C ARG A 380 -18.14 -19.58 10.69
N LEU A 381 -17.97 -18.26 10.58
CA LEU A 381 -18.99 -17.28 10.97
C LEU A 381 -20.28 -17.43 10.15
N LEU A 382 -20.15 -17.66 8.82
CA LEU A 382 -21.31 -17.91 7.94
C LEU A 382 -21.99 -19.25 8.28
N ARG A 383 -21.22 -20.30 8.58
CA ARG A 383 -21.76 -21.59 9.02
C ARG A 383 -22.51 -21.49 10.36
N GLU A 384 -21.93 -20.78 11.33
CA GLU A 384 -22.58 -20.51 12.64
C GLU A 384 -23.87 -19.69 12.45
N ALA A 385 -23.97 -18.86 11.40
CA ALA A 385 -25.17 -18.11 11.05
C ALA A 385 -26.22 -18.93 10.27
N GLY A 386 -25.94 -20.19 9.96
CA GLY A 386 -26.87 -21.13 9.33
C GLY A 386 -26.70 -21.29 7.80
N ALA A 387 -25.60 -20.86 7.20
CA ALA A 387 -25.30 -21.17 5.80
C ALA A 387 -25.21 -22.69 5.58
N THR A 388 -25.89 -23.20 4.56
CA THR A 388 -25.89 -24.64 4.21
C THR A 388 -24.62 -25.00 3.43
N GLU A 389 -24.18 -24.12 2.54
CA GLU A 389 -22.94 -24.23 1.78
C GLU A 389 -22.24 -22.88 1.73
N VAL A 390 -20.88 -22.89 1.66
CA VAL A 390 -20.03 -21.70 1.50
C VAL A 390 -19.00 -21.95 0.41
N HIS A 391 -19.21 -21.35 -0.74
CA HIS A 391 -18.33 -21.42 -1.91
C HIS A 391 -17.45 -20.17 -1.93
N VAL A 392 -16.16 -20.30 -1.68
CA VAL A 392 -15.23 -19.17 -1.65
C VAL A 392 -14.66 -18.88 -3.04
N ARG A 393 -14.71 -17.63 -3.45
CA ARG A 393 -14.19 -17.13 -4.74
C ARG A 393 -13.31 -15.93 -4.50
N ILE A 394 -12.06 -16.00 -4.93
CA ILE A 394 -11.02 -15.00 -4.67
C ILE A 394 -10.75 -14.19 -5.93
N ALA A 395 -10.92 -12.87 -5.83
CA ALA A 395 -10.79 -11.95 -6.96
C ALA A 395 -9.32 -11.63 -7.34
N SER A 396 -8.38 -12.45 -6.91
CA SER A 396 -6.97 -12.42 -7.28
C SER A 396 -6.44 -13.83 -7.52
N PRO A 397 -5.26 -13.98 -8.15
CA PRO A 397 -4.54 -15.25 -8.18
C PRO A 397 -4.03 -15.65 -6.79
N PRO A 398 -3.69 -16.94 -6.57
CA PRO A 398 -3.17 -17.41 -5.29
C PRO A 398 -1.79 -16.81 -4.98
N PHE A 399 -1.60 -16.30 -3.75
CA PHE A 399 -0.30 -15.85 -3.25
C PHE A 399 0.64 -17.04 -3.06
N LYS A 400 1.74 -17.07 -3.80
CA LYS A 400 2.73 -18.15 -3.79
C LYS A 400 4.15 -17.69 -3.46
N ASN A 401 4.42 -16.40 -3.60
CA ASN A 401 5.76 -15.84 -3.46
C ASN A 401 5.75 -14.60 -2.57
N PRO A 402 6.82 -14.35 -1.79
CA PRO A 402 6.98 -13.14 -1.01
C PRO A 402 6.99 -11.89 -1.87
N CYS A 403 6.65 -10.74 -1.28
CA CYS A 403 6.82 -9.43 -1.91
C CYS A 403 8.06 -8.73 -1.35
N PHE A 404 8.85 -8.09 -2.25
CA PHE A 404 10.03 -7.30 -1.90
C PHE A 404 9.85 -5.81 -2.24
N TYR A 405 8.63 -5.40 -2.60
CA TYR A 405 8.31 -4.05 -3.07
C TYR A 405 7.42 -3.25 -2.10
N GLY A 406 7.20 -3.80 -0.88
CA GLY A 406 6.51 -3.09 0.19
C GLY A 406 5.20 -3.73 0.68
N VAL A 407 4.68 -4.81 0.07
CA VAL A 407 3.57 -5.58 0.65
C VAL A 407 4.12 -6.47 1.78
N ASP A 408 3.46 -6.47 2.94
CA ASP A 408 3.88 -7.24 4.13
C ASP A 408 3.59 -8.74 3.97
N THR A 409 4.32 -9.38 3.06
CA THR A 409 4.31 -10.82 2.80
C THR A 409 5.75 -11.27 2.56
N SER A 410 6.56 -11.27 3.63
CA SER A 410 8.01 -11.35 3.51
C SER A 410 8.57 -12.76 3.47
N THR A 411 7.77 -13.81 3.82
CA THR A 411 8.25 -15.19 3.91
C THR A 411 7.30 -16.18 3.24
N TYR A 412 7.83 -17.30 2.70
CA TYR A 412 7.04 -18.38 2.11
C TYR A 412 6.15 -19.09 3.13
N GLU A 413 6.59 -19.18 4.39
CA GLU A 413 5.89 -19.88 5.48
C GLU A 413 4.56 -19.24 5.84
N GLU A 414 4.43 -17.93 5.61
CA GLU A 414 3.19 -17.20 5.84
C GLU A 414 2.14 -17.43 4.75
N LEU A 415 2.57 -17.87 3.55
CA LEU A 415 1.72 -17.95 2.39
C LEU A 415 1.00 -19.29 2.32
N LEU A 416 -0.33 -19.29 2.47
CA LEU A 416 -1.15 -20.50 2.42
C LEU A 416 -0.91 -21.30 1.14
N CYS A 417 -0.97 -20.65 -0.02
CA CYS A 417 -0.84 -21.31 -1.34
C CYS A 417 0.62 -21.55 -1.78
N ALA A 418 1.62 -21.16 -0.99
CA ALA A 418 2.99 -21.63 -1.15
C ALA A 418 3.20 -23.00 -0.51
N ARG A 419 2.38 -23.33 0.52
CA ARG A 419 2.49 -24.57 1.32
C ARG A 419 1.43 -25.62 1.00
N MET A 420 0.30 -25.19 0.47
CA MET A 420 -0.88 -26.03 0.24
C MET A 420 -1.40 -25.87 -1.19
N SER A 421 -1.84 -26.94 -1.79
CA SER A 421 -2.63 -26.89 -3.01
C SER A 421 -4.01 -26.23 -2.77
N VAL A 422 -4.70 -25.82 -3.84
CA VAL A 422 -6.03 -25.21 -3.71
C VAL A 422 -7.03 -26.14 -3.02
N PRO A 423 -7.10 -27.47 -3.31
CA PRO A 423 -7.94 -28.38 -2.55
C PRO A 423 -7.63 -28.46 -1.06
N GLU A 424 -6.34 -28.53 -0.67
CA GLU A 424 -5.91 -28.53 0.73
C GLU A 424 -6.24 -27.21 1.43
N ALA A 425 -6.06 -26.08 0.74
CA ALA A 425 -6.46 -24.75 1.23
C ALA A 425 -7.98 -24.66 1.42
N CYS A 426 -8.78 -25.24 0.54
CA CYS A 426 -10.24 -25.33 0.66
C CYS A 426 -10.64 -26.09 1.94
N GLU A 427 -10.05 -27.24 2.16
CA GLU A 427 -10.27 -28.04 3.39
C GLU A 427 -9.84 -27.25 4.64
N TYR A 428 -8.66 -26.62 4.60
CA TYR A 428 -8.14 -25.82 5.71
C TYR A 428 -9.06 -24.70 6.13
N ILE A 429 -9.65 -23.96 5.17
CA ILE A 429 -10.58 -22.86 5.49
C ILE A 429 -12.01 -23.36 5.80
N GLY A 430 -12.33 -24.63 5.53
CA GLY A 430 -13.63 -25.25 5.80
C GLY A 430 -14.73 -24.86 4.80
N ALA A 431 -14.36 -24.50 3.56
CA ALA A 431 -15.28 -24.17 2.50
C ALA A 431 -15.70 -25.42 1.70
N ASP A 432 -16.88 -25.38 1.03
CA ASP A 432 -17.35 -26.46 0.13
C ASP A 432 -16.61 -26.41 -1.21
N SER A 433 -16.20 -25.23 -1.65
CA SER A 433 -15.31 -25.06 -2.80
C SER A 433 -14.51 -23.78 -2.71
N LEU A 434 -13.30 -23.79 -3.29
CA LEU A 434 -12.41 -22.64 -3.38
C LEU A 434 -11.88 -22.48 -4.80
N ALA A 435 -11.96 -21.27 -5.35
CA ALA A 435 -11.31 -20.94 -6.61
C ALA A 435 -10.79 -19.50 -6.62
N TYR A 436 -9.82 -19.25 -7.46
CA TYR A 436 -9.10 -18.01 -7.62
C TYR A 436 -9.25 -17.48 -9.05
N LEU A 437 -9.20 -16.17 -9.21
CA LEU A 437 -9.09 -15.53 -10.51
C LEU A 437 -7.73 -15.85 -11.15
N SER A 438 -7.70 -16.10 -12.45
CA SER A 438 -6.43 -16.32 -13.15
C SER A 438 -5.63 -15.02 -13.34
N PRO A 439 -4.27 -15.10 -13.47
CA PRO A 439 -3.44 -13.94 -13.82
C PRO A 439 -3.88 -13.25 -15.12
N ASP A 440 -4.27 -14.02 -16.13
CA ASP A 440 -4.72 -13.49 -17.42
C ASP A 440 -6.05 -12.72 -17.31
N ALA A 441 -6.97 -13.20 -16.48
CA ALA A 441 -8.22 -12.50 -16.21
C ALA A 441 -7.96 -11.20 -15.43
N LEU A 442 -6.98 -11.19 -14.51
CA LEU A 442 -6.61 -9.99 -13.77
C LEU A 442 -6.06 -8.90 -14.72
N LEU A 443 -5.21 -9.27 -15.68
CA LEU A 443 -4.74 -8.34 -16.73
C LEU A 443 -5.90 -7.79 -17.58
N LYS A 444 -6.84 -8.65 -17.96
CA LYS A 444 -8.05 -8.25 -18.70
C LYS A 444 -8.91 -7.28 -17.89
N ALA A 445 -9.09 -7.50 -16.60
CA ALA A 445 -9.85 -6.60 -15.72
C ALA A 445 -9.26 -5.18 -15.72
N GLY A 446 -7.93 -5.07 -15.76
CA GLY A 446 -7.21 -3.80 -15.86
C GLY A 446 -7.19 -3.18 -17.24
N ASN A 447 -7.55 -3.91 -18.29
CA ASN A 447 -7.27 -3.55 -19.68
C ASN A 447 -5.78 -3.22 -19.88
N ARG A 448 -4.91 -4.07 -19.32
CA ARG A 448 -3.45 -3.88 -19.25
C ARG A 448 -2.72 -5.04 -19.92
N CYS A 449 -1.56 -4.71 -20.50
CA CYS A 449 -0.64 -5.73 -21.00
C CYS A 449 0.26 -6.27 -19.88
N GLU A 450 0.58 -5.44 -18.88
CA GLU A 450 1.49 -5.78 -17.79
C GLU A 450 1.02 -5.18 -16.45
N LEU A 451 1.20 -5.96 -15.39
CA LEU A 451 1.11 -5.58 -13.98
C LEU A 451 2.23 -6.29 -13.23
N CYS A 452 2.71 -5.74 -12.14
CA CYS A 452 3.55 -6.50 -11.22
C CYS A 452 2.66 -7.52 -10.50
N MET A 453 2.87 -8.78 -10.82
CA MET A 453 2.20 -9.95 -10.23
C MET A 453 3.22 -10.91 -9.61
N ALA A 454 4.37 -10.41 -9.13
CA ALA A 454 5.46 -11.22 -8.62
C ALA A 454 5.02 -12.12 -7.44
N CYS A 455 4.17 -11.61 -6.55
CA CYS A 455 3.60 -12.37 -5.43
C CYS A 455 2.76 -13.59 -5.88
N PHE A 456 2.21 -13.57 -7.10
CA PHE A 456 1.45 -14.69 -7.68
C PHE A 456 2.30 -15.59 -8.56
N THR A 457 3.22 -15.02 -9.35
CA THR A 457 3.93 -15.71 -10.44
C THR A 457 5.39 -16.03 -10.15
N GLY A 458 6.03 -15.34 -9.19
CA GLY A 458 7.48 -15.40 -8.94
C GLY A 458 8.33 -14.59 -9.93
N ASN A 459 7.71 -13.87 -10.87
CA ASN A 459 8.43 -13.05 -11.83
C ASN A 459 8.61 -11.62 -11.30
N TYR A 460 9.79 -11.34 -10.76
CA TYR A 460 10.12 -10.05 -10.17
C TYR A 460 10.67 -9.09 -11.23
N PRO A 461 10.21 -7.82 -11.28
CA PRO A 461 10.69 -6.83 -12.25
C PRO A 461 12.12 -6.34 -12.03
N THR A 462 12.70 -6.53 -10.83
CA THR A 462 14.06 -6.10 -10.47
C THR A 462 14.91 -7.25 -9.99
N SER A 463 16.25 -7.07 -9.95
CA SER A 463 17.14 -7.96 -9.20
C SER A 463 16.85 -7.85 -7.70
N LEU A 464 16.96 -8.95 -6.97
CA LEU A 464 16.59 -9.04 -5.55
C LEU A 464 17.79 -9.04 -4.59
N TYR A 465 19.01 -8.92 -5.09
CA TYR A 465 20.26 -8.69 -4.32
C TYR A 465 20.45 -9.60 -3.09
N GLY A 466 20.07 -10.87 -3.21
CA GLY A 466 20.21 -11.85 -2.11
C GLY A 466 19.03 -11.91 -1.13
N THR A 467 18.04 -11.04 -1.24
CA THR A 467 16.86 -11.08 -0.36
C THR A 467 16.10 -12.41 -0.38
N ILE A 468 16.12 -13.14 -1.52
CA ILE A 468 15.57 -14.51 -1.62
C ILE A 468 16.38 -15.49 -0.78
N GLU A 469 17.72 -15.38 -0.76
CA GLU A 469 18.57 -16.24 0.06
C GLU A 469 18.36 -16.00 1.56
N GLU A 470 18.06 -14.75 1.96
CA GLU A 470 17.73 -14.39 3.33
C GLU A 470 16.35 -14.88 3.73
N ALA A 471 15.36 -14.77 2.83
CA ALA A 471 14.03 -15.34 3.04
C ALA A 471 14.09 -16.86 3.24
N ASN A 472 14.96 -17.55 2.45
CA ASN A 472 15.18 -19.01 2.56
C ASN A 472 16.09 -19.41 3.74
N LYS A 473 16.95 -18.52 4.26
CA LYS A 473 17.81 -18.81 5.44
C LYS A 473 17.03 -18.77 6.75
N LYS A 474 15.97 -17.97 6.85
CA LYS A 474 15.06 -17.97 8.00
C LYS A 474 14.27 -19.29 8.13
N GLU A 475 14.24 -20.12 7.09
CA GLU A 475 13.67 -21.48 7.13
C GLU A 475 14.52 -22.49 7.93
N LYS A 476 15.77 -22.18 8.28
CA LYS A 476 16.72 -23.13 8.89
C LYS A 476 17.07 -22.82 10.34
N CYS A 477 16.49 -21.83 10.95
CA CYS A 477 16.55 -21.54 12.38
C CYS A 477 15.18 -21.66 13.02
#